data_024893ba01bf5d890f7b6b15cebeed4d
#
_entry.id   024893ba01bf5d890f7b6b15cebeed4d
#
_cell.length_a   1.000
_cell.length_b   1.000
_cell.length_c   1.000
_cell.angle_alpha   90.00
_cell.angle_beta   90.00
_cell.angle_gamma   90.00
#
_symmetry.space_group_name_H-M   'P 1'
#
loop_
_entity.id
_entity.type
_entity.pdbx_description
1 polymer ?
#
loop_
_entity_poly.entity_id
_entity_poly.type
_entity_poly.pdbx_seq_one_letter_code
_entity_poly.pdbx_strand_id
1 'polypeptide(L)'
;MKIGLLRHFKVSLGYPGRFVTSKELLTWQQDYNESSVEEVEIDHQGHQWSKCYSSDLERAKRTASRAYNGNIIFLEDLREMSLYPVIHTDLRLPLWLHITLIRLAWFLGHKSQKESKSEVLARINRVLDQAIEHGEDILIVGHGGIMMFMRKELIKRGFAGPKFNRPANAQVYIFNKK
;
A
#
# COMPACT_ATOMS: atom_id res chain seq x y z
N MET A 1 -10.98 9.74 -18.13
CA MET A 1 -10.36 9.76 -16.80
C MET A 1 -9.66 8.45 -16.54
N LYS A 2 -8.40 8.50 -16.09
CA LYS A 2 -7.59 7.33 -15.74
C LYS A 2 -7.08 7.45 -14.31
N ILE A 3 -6.98 6.32 -13.62
CA ILE A 3 -6.33 6.24 -12.32
C ILE A 3 -5.21 5.23 -12.42
N GLY A 4 -3.97 5.68 -12.22
CA GLY A 4 -2.78 4.83 -12.10
C GLY A 4 -2.55 4.46 -10.65
N LEU A 5 -2.47 3.18 -10.33
CA LEU A 5 -2.02 2.70 -9.04
C LEU A 5 -0.57 2.25 -9.14
N LEU A 6 0.33 2.87 -8.38
CA LEU A 6 1.76 2.58 -8.37
C LEU A 6 2.16 2.06 -6.99
N ARG A 7 2.74 0.87 -6.92
CA ARG A 7 3.34 0.38 -5.69
C ARG A 7 4.73 0.99 -5.51
N HIS A 8 5.03 1.44 -4.29
CA HIS A 8 6.35 1.98 -3.93
C HIS A 8 7.49 1.07 -4.39
N PHE A 9 8.69 1.63 -4.54
CA PHE A 9 9.92 0.89 -4.81
C PHE A 9 10.13 -0.25 -3.82
N LYS A 10 10.90 -1.25 -4.23
CA LYS A 10 11.27 -2.34 -3.34
C LYS A 10 12.14 -1.81 -2.21
N VAL A 11 11.78 -2.15 -0.97
CA VAL A 11 12.58 -1.81 0.21
C VAL A 11 13.80 -2.72 0.25
N SER A 12 14.97 -2.12 0.56
CA SER A 12 16.25 -2.85 0.58
C SER A 12 16.33 -3.86 1.73
N LEU A 13 15.60 -3.61 2.83
CA LEU A 13 15.53 -4.55 3.93
C LEU A 13 14.76 -5.80 3.53
N GLY A 14 15.38 -6.95 3.69
CA GLY A 14 14.76 -8.27 3.48
C GLY A 14 13.72 -8.62 4.56
N TYR A 15 13.10 -9.77 4.41
CA TYR A 15 12.22 -10.32 5.45
C TYR A 15 13.02 -10.68 6.71
N PRO A 16 12.40 -10.66 7.91
CA PRO A 16 13.05 -11.12 9.12
C PRO A 16 13.30 -12.63 9.04
N GLY A 17 14.06 -13.16 9.99
CA GLY A 17 14.42 -14.57 10.04
C GLY A 17 13.20 -15.51 10.00
N ARG A 18 13.45 -16.79 9.69
CA ARG A 18 12.38 -17.80 9.60
C ARG A 18 11.61 -17.98 10.92
N PHE A 19 12.28 -17.79 12.05
CA PHE A 19 11.70 -17.84 13.39
C PHE A 19 11.98 -16.52 14.10
N VAL A 20 10.95 -15.89 14.61
CA VAL A 20 11.03 -14.57 15.25
C VAL A 20 10.14 -14.50 16.48
N THR A 21 10.53 -13.68 17.45
CA THR A 21 9.66 -13.27 18.56
C THR A 21 8.70 -12.17 18.10
N SER A 22 7.69 -11.88 18.88
CA SER A 22 6.80 -10.75 18.63
C SER A 22 7.54 -9.41 18.63
N LYS A 23 8.52 -9.25 19.52
CA LYS A 23 9.34 -8.04 19.62
C LYS A 23 10.22 -7.87 18.39
N GLU A 24 10.92 -8.91 17.95
CA GLU A 24 11.73 -8.89 16.73
C GLU A 24 10.89 -8.54 15.50
N LEU A 25 9.65 -9.02 15.42
CA LEU A 25 8.74 -8.68 14.31
C LEU A 25 8.35 -7.20 14.32
N LEU A 26 8.09 -6.61 15.49
CA LEU A 26 7.78 -5.18 15.61
C LEU A 26 9.00 -4.31 15.30
N THR A 27 10.19 -4.67 15.78
CA THR A 27 11.44 -3.97 15.44
C THR A 27 11.69 -4.02 13.94
N TRP A 28 11.57 -5.22 13.33
CA TRP A 28 11.71 -5.35 11.88
C TRP A 28 10.73 -4.46 11.10
N GLN A 29 9.48 -4.31 11.58
CA GLN A 29 8.50 -3.44 10.93
C GLN A 29 8.91 -1.97 10.99
N GLN A 30 9.51 -1.52 12.10
CA GLN A 30 10.09 -0.17 12.21
C GLN A 30 11.25 0.01 11.25
N ASP A 31 12.23 -0.90 11.29
CA ASP A 31 13.40 -0.87 10.42
C ASP A 31 13.01 -0.89 8.94
N TYR A 32 11.96 -1.66 8.59
CA TYR A 32 11.41 -1.69 7.24
C TYR A 32 10.83 -0.35 6.81
N ASN A 33 10.20 0.40 7.71
CA ASN A 33 9.65 1.72 7.40
C ASN A 33 10.74 2.77 7.19
N GLU A 34 11.88 2.63 7.89
CA GLU A 34 13.02 3.55 7.86
C GLU A 34 14.06 3.16 6.79
N SER A 35 13.96 1.96 6.25
CA SER A 35 14.92 1.43 5.28
C SER A 35 14.86 2.16 3.94
N SER A 36 16.02 2.19 3.28
CA SER A 36 16.17 2.68 1.91
C SER A 36 15.37 1.83 0.90
N VAL A 37 15.22 2.35 -0.29
CA VAL A 37 14.53 1.68 -1.41
C VAL A 37 15.47 1.49 -2.59
N GLU A 38 15.24 0.43 -3.36
CA GLU A 38 15.89 0.16 -4.63
C GLU A 38 15.15 0.95 -5.72
N GLU A 39 15.70 2.12 -6.09
CA GLU A 39 15.11 2.95 -7.13
C GLU A 39 15.34 2.34 -8.51
N VAL A 40 14.28 2.29 -9.29
CA VAL A 40 14.31 1.81 -10.69
C VAL A 40 13.51 2.76 -11.56
N GLU A 41 13.70 2.72 -12.85
CA GLU A 41 12.88 3.46 -13.80
C GLU A 41 11.41 2.98 -13.75
N ILE A 42 10.49 3.94 -13.81
CA ILE A 42 9.05 3.68 -13.74
C ILE A 42 8.47 3.83 -15.16
N ASP A 43 7.94 2.74 -15.69
CA ASP A 43 7.22 2.77 -16.96
C ASP A 43 5.79 3.29 -16.76
N HIS A 44 5.53 4.49 -17.23
CA HIS A 44 4.20 5.11 -17.23
C HIS A 44 3.32 4.64 -18.39
N GLN A 45 3.79 3.73 -19.25
CA GLN A 45 3.07 3.20 -20.41
C GLN A 45 2.57 4.33 -21.33
N GLY A 46 3.37 5.39 -21.51
CA GLY A 46 3.04 6.55 -22.31
C GLY A 46 1.98 7.49 -21.72
N HIS A 47 1.56 7.30 -20.48
CA HIS A 47 0.59 8.18 -19.82
C HIS A 47 1.25 9.35 -19.09
N GLN A 48 0.59 10.51 -19.17
CA GLN A 48 0.90 11.68 -18.38
C GLN A 48 -0.18 11.86 -17.31
N TRP A 49 0.23 12.23 -16.11
CA TRP A 49 -0.64 12.39 -14.96
C TRP A 49 -0.82 13.87 -14.65
N SER A 50 -2.06 14.29 -14.42
CA SER A 50 -2.39 15.66 -14.07
C SER A 50 -2.15 15.96 -12.58
N LYS A 51 -2.31 14.91 -11.74
CA LYS A 51 -2.13 14.98 -10.28
C LYS A 51 -1.46 13.70 -9.76
N CYS A 52 -0.80 13.85 -8.61
CA CYS A 52 -0.24 12.71 -7.88
C CYS A 52 -0.65 12.75 -6.41
N TYR A 53 -1.29 11.68 -5.94
CA TYR A 53 -1.49 11.39 -4.53
C TYR A 53 -0.50 10.33 -4.08
N SER A 54 0.07 10.48 -2.90
CA SER A 54 1.01 9.49 -2.36
C SER A 54 0.76 9.26 -0.88
N SER A 55 1.00 8.02 -0.44
CA SER A 55 1.22 7.77 0.97
C SER A 55 2.39 8.62 1.47
N ASP A 56 2.27 9.09 2.70
CA ASP A 56 3.30 9.88 3.38
C ASP A 56 4.43 9.03 4.00
N LEU A 57 4.40 7.72 3.84
CA LEU A 57 5.51 6.84 4.24
C LEU A 57 6.70 7.03 3.28
N GLU A 58 7.92 7.09 3.83
CA GLU A 58 9.13 7.51 3.12
C GLU A 58 9.36 6.75 1.80
N ARG A 59 9.16 5.44 1.79
CA ARG A 59 9.28 4.62 0.57
C ARG A 59 8.30 5.02 -0.54
N ALA A 60 7.10 5.49 -0.18
CA ALA A 60 6.11 5.98 -1.14
C ALA A 60 6.44 7.41 -1.60
N LYS A 61 6.88 8.28 -0.69
CA LYS A 61 7.35 9.64 -1.04
C LYS A 61 8.46 9.60 -2.05
N ARG A 62 9.51 8.79 -1.81
CA ARG A 62 10.63 8.61 -2.76
C ARG A 62 10.16 8.11 -4.12
N THR A 63 9.24 7.14 -4.13
CA THR A 63 8.67 6.63 -5.37
C THR A 63 7.88 7.70 -6.10
N ALA A 64 7.04 8.44 -5.40
CA ALA A 64 6.22 9.51 -5.97
C ALA A 64 7.08 10.62 -6.59
N SER A 65 8.15 11.03 -5.90
CA SER A 65 9.09 12.06 -6.42
C SER A 65 9.85 11.63 -7.67
N ARG A 66 10.01 10.31 -7.89
CA ARG A 66 10.58 9.78 -9.13
C ARG A 66 9.54 9.59 -10.22
N ALA A 67 8.29 9.34 -9.83
CA ALA A 67 7.19 9.08 -10.76
C ALA A 67 6.53 10.35 -11.30
N TYR A 68 6.63 11.47 -10.60
CA TYR A 68 5.87 12.68 -10.93
C TYR A 68 6.65 13.95 -10.62
N ASN A 69 6.72 14.86 -11.60
CA ASN A 69 7.49 16.11 -11.51
C ASN A 69 6.67 17.32 -11.02
N GLY A 70 5.37 17.15 -10.72
CA GLY A 70 4.51 18.23 -10.22
C GLY A 70 4.36 18.22 -8.70
N ASN A 71 3.36 18.95 -8.22
CA ASN A 71 3.02 18.97 -6.80
C ASN A 71 2.39 17.64 -6.36
N ILE A 72 2.99 16.98 -5.38
CA ILE A 72 2.53 15.69 -4.83
C ILE A 72 1.74 15.96 -3.55
N ILE A 73 0.53 15.40 -3.47
CA ILE A 73 -0.33 15.49 -2.29
C ILE A 73 -0.12 14.25 -1.44
N PHE A 74 0.48 14.42 -0.27
CA PHE A 74 0.73 13.33 0.67
C PHE A 74 -0.46 13.12 1.59
N LEU A 75 -0.93 11.85 1.67
CA LEU A 75 -2.14 11.47 2.42
C LEU A 75 -1.84 10.28 3.35
N GLU A 76 -2.14 10.44 4.63
CA GLU A 76 -2.10 9.35 5.60
C GLU A 76 -3.10 8.24 5.25
N ASP A 77 -4.20 8.60 4.64
CA ASP A 77 -5.24 7.67 4.15
C ASP A 77 -4.69 6.63 3.16
N LEU A 78 -3.52 6.87 2.56
CA LEU A 78 -2.82 5.94 1.67
C LEU A 78 -1.76 5.07 2.35
N ARG A 79 -1.53 5.20 3.67
CA ARG A 79 -0.59 4.34 4.41
C ARG A 79 -0.99 2.87 4.31
N GLU A 80 0.01 1.99 4.31
CA GLU A 80 -0.23 0.54 4.41
C GLU A 80 -0.93 0.20 5.73
N MET A 81 -1.67 -0.89 5.74
CA MET A 81 -2.29 -1.40 6.96
C MET A 81 -1.22 -1.73 8.00
N SER A 82 -1.37 -1.19 9.20
CA SER A 82 -0.52 -1.53 10.33
C SER A 82 -0.99 -2.85 10.94
N LEU A 83 -0.18 -3.88 10.81
CA LEU A 83 -0.49 -5.22 11.32
C LEU A 83 0.33 -5.50 12.58
N TYR A 84 -0.34 -5.88 13.67
CA TYR A 84 0.28 -6.10 14.97
C TYR A 84 0.25 -7.58 15.36
N PRO A 85 1.33 -8.11 16.00
CA PRO A 85 1.34 -9.45 16.53
C PRO A 85 0.17 -9.69 17.48
N VAL A 86 -0.48 -10.84 17.35
CA VAL A 86 -1.62 -11.24 18.20
C VAL A 86 -1.11 -11.83 19.51
N ILE A 87 -0.03 -12.61 19.43
CA ILE A 87 0.61 -13.27 20.56
C ILE A 87 1.83 -12.45 20.95
N HIS A 88 1.88 -12.00 22.19
CA HIS A 88 3.05 -11.34 22.78
C HIS A 88 3.85 -12.41 23.53
N THR A 89 4.92 -12.87 22.91
CA THR A 89 5.76 -13.96 23.46
C THR A 89 7.22 -13.74 23.10
N ASP A 90 8.09 -14.18 24.02
CA ASP A 90 9.55 -14.24 23.78
C ASP A 90 9.96 -15.55 23.08
N LEU A 91 9.01 -16.47 22.86
CA LEU A 91 9.25 -17.65 22.05
C LEU A 91 9.39 -17.27 20.57
N ARG A 92 10.38 -17.86 19.93
CA ARG A 92 10.58 -17.72 18.49
C ARG A 92 9.61 -18.63 17.74
N LEU A 93 8.58 -18.05 17.18
CA LEU A 93 7.60 -18.75 16.36
C LEU A 93 7.94 -18.59 14.87
N PRO A 94 7.53 -19.55 14.02
CA PRO A 94 7.68 -19.41 12.59
C PRO A 94 7.02 -18.13 12.07
N LEU A 95 7.73 -17.39 11.22
CA LEU A 95 7.22 -16.13 10.64
C LEU A 95 5.86 -16.31 9.96
N TRP A 96 5.67 -17.41 9.22
CA TRP A 96 4.40 -17.69 8.56
C TRP A 96 3.23 -17.81 9.55
N LEU A 97 3.48 -18.32 10.77
CA LEU A 97 2.46 -18.45 11.81
C LEU A 97 2.06 -17.06 12.33
N HIS A 98 3.04 -16.18 12.61
CA HIS A 98 2.75 -14.79 12.97
C HIS A 98 1.89 -14.11 11.89
N ILE A 99 2.30 -14.18 10.63
CA ILE A 99 1.60 -13.55 9.51
C ILE A 99 0.18 -14.09 9.36
N THR A 100 -0.02 -15.40 9.52
CA THR A 100 -1.35 -16.02 9.42
C THR A 100 -2.26 -15.55 10.56
N LEU A 101 -1.78 -15.58 11.80
CA LEU A 101 -2.54 -15.13 12.97
C LEU A 101 -2.88 -13.64 12.90
N ILE A 102 -1.94 -12.80 12.49
CA ILE A 102 -2.16 -11.36 12.29
C ILE A 102 -3.27 -11.12 11.24
N ARG A 103 -3.18 -11.79 10.10
CA ARG A 103 -4.19 -11.65 9.03
C ARG A 103 -5.57 -12.13 9.48
N LEU A 104 -5.63 -13.25 10.18
CA LEU A 104 -6.89 -13.78 10.72
C LEU A 104 -7.49 -12.81 11.75
N ALA A 105 -6.67 -12.31 12.69
CA ALA A 105 -7.09 -11.34 13.69
C ALA A 105 -7.60 -10.05 13.04
N TRP A 106 -6.90 -9.55 12.02
CA TRP A 106 -7.35 -8.35 11.29
C TRP A 106 -8.69 -8.60 10.57
N PHE A 107 -8.83 -9.78 9.94
CA PHE A 107 -10.06 -10.12 9.20
C PHE A 107 -11.28 -10.27 10.12
N LEU A 108 -11.05 -10.75 11.35
CA LEU A 108 -12.08 -10.95 12.38
C LEU A 108 -12.32 -9.70 13.23
N GLY A 109 -11.61 -8.59 12.98
CA GLY A 109 -11.73 -7.36 13.77
C GLY A 109 -11.25 -7.51 15.21
N HIS A 110 -10.23 -8.36 15.44
CA HIS A 110 -9.71 -8.59 16.79
C HIS A 110 -9.05 -7.32 17.34
N LYS A 111 -9.26 -7.06 18.63
CA LYS A 111 -8.78 -5.86 19.37
C LYS A 111 -7.25 -5.61 19.32
N SER A 112 -6.45 -6.62 18.98
CA SER A 112 -5.01 -6.45 18.79
C SER A 112 -4.66 -5.59 17.58
N GLN A 113 -5.58 -5.46 16.61
CA GLN A 113 -5.36 -4.68 15.41
C GLN A 113 -5.89 -3.26 15.62
N LYS A 114 -5.07 -2.25 15.28
CA LYS A 114 -5.41 -0.83 15.49
C LYS A 114 -6.42 -0.30 14.47
N GLU A 115 -6.52 -0.95 13.31
CA GLU A 115 -7.38 -0.53 12.22
C GLU A 115 -8.17 -1.73 11.69
N SER A 116 -9.48 -1.59 11.62
CA SER A 116 -10.39 -2.60 11.07
C SER A 116 -10.44 -2.51 9.54
N LYS A 117 -10.95 -3.57 8.91
CA LYS A 117 -11.18 -3.59 7.46
C LYS A 117 -12.14 -2.47 7.00
N SER A 118 -13.15 -2.12 7.81
CA SER A 118 -14.11 -1.05 7.50
C SER A 118 -13.44 0.32 7.50
N GLU A 119 -12.54 0.59 8.45
CA GLU A 119 -11.77 1.83 8.51
C GLU A 119 -10.80 1.95 7.33
N VAL A 120 -10.10 0.86 6.98
CA VAL A 120 -9.26 0.82 5.77
C VAL A 120 -10.09 1.14 4.52
N LEU A 121 -11.25 0.52 4.36
CA LEU A 121 -12.13 0.81 3.21
C LEU A 121 -12.65 2.23 3.23
N ALA A 122 -13.00 2.77 4.40
CA ALA A 122 -13.47 4.15 4.52
C ALA A 122 -12.43 5.16 4.06
N ARG A 123 -11.16 5.04 4.51
CA ARG A 123 -10.09 5.97 4.10
C ARG A 123 -9.73 5.83 2.61
N ILE A 124 -9.69 4.61 2.08
CA ILE A 124 -9.49 4.37 0.65
C ILE A 124 -10.60 5.03 -0.17
N ASN A 125 -11.85 4.89 0.27
CA ASN A 125 -12.99 5.47 -0.42
C ASN A 125 -12.94 6.99 -0.43
N ARG A 126 -12.55 7.65 0.67
CA ARG A 126 -12.34 9.11 0.69
C ARG A 126 -11.35 9.56 -0.38
N VAL A 127 -10.20 8.88 -0.47
CA VAL A 127 -9.19 9.21 -1.49
C VAL A 127 -9.71 9.00 -2.91
N LEU A 128 -10.40 7.87 -3.15
CA LEU A 128 -10.95 7.58 -4.48
C LEU A 128 -12.08 8.54 -4.85
N ASP A 129 -12.94 8.93 -3.92
CA ASP A 129 -14.01 9.88 -4.16
C ASP A 129 -13.42 11.26 -4.51
N GLN A 130 -12.43 11.74 -3.75
CA GLN A 130 -11.68 12.97 -4.06
C GLN A 130 -11.00 12.90 -5.43
N ALA A 131 -10.37 11.77 -5.77
CA ALA A 131 -9.71 11.58 -7.05
C ALA A 131 -10.70 11.61 -8.22
N ILE A 132 -11.89 11.00 -8.05
CA ILE A 132 -12.90 10.89 -9.10
C ILE A 132 -13.65 12.20 -9.31
N GLU A 133 -13.86 12.98 -8.25
CA GLU A 133 -14.57 14.27 -8.30
C GLU A 133 -13.88 15.26 -9.25
N HIS A 134 -12.56 15.26 -9.31
CA HIS A 134 -11.79 16.13 -10.19
C HIS A 134 -11.83 15.75 -11.67
N GLY A 135 -12.19 14.49 -12.01
CA GLY A 135 -12.30 14.04 -13.40
C GLY A 135 -10.99 13.96 -14.20
N GLU A 136 -9.86 14.19 -13.54
CA GLU A 136 -8.51 14.25 -14.14
C GLU A 136 -7.81 12.87 -14.13
N ASP A 137 -6.74 12.76 -14.90
CA ASP A 137 -5.88 11.57 -14.89
C ASP A 137 -4.92 11.64 -13.69
N ILE A 138 -5.04 10.71 -12.74
CA ILE A 138 -4.38 10.75 -11.43
C ILE A 138 -3.50 9.53 -11.21
N LEU A 139 -2.27 9.78 -10.71
CA LEU A 139 -1.39 8.76 -10.20
C LEU A 139 -1.55 8.64 -8.68
N ILE A 140 -1.76 7.43 -8.17
CA ILE A 140 -1.82 7.14 -6.73
C ILE A 140 -0.67 6.20 -6.37
N VAL A 141 0.25 6.70 -5.54
CA VAL A 141 1.41 5.94 -5.07
C VAL A 141 1.15 5.41 -3.68
N GLY A 142 1.20 4.09 -3.52
CA GLY A 142 0.87 3.45 -2.27
C GLY A 142 1.54 2.10 -2.06
N HIS A 143 0.82 1.20 -1.40
CA HIS A 143 1.33 -0.05 -0.88
C HIS A 143 0.52 -1.24 -1.38
N GLY A 144 1.12 -2.44 -1.30
CA GLY A 144 0.55 -3.63 -1.89
C GLY A 144 -0.83 -4.01 -1.37
N GLY A 145 -1.04 -3.96 -0.06
CA GLY A 145 -2.32 -4.30 0.56
C GLY A 145 -3.42 -3.29 0.21
N ILE A 146 -3.11 -2.00 0.33
CA ILE A 146 -4.04 -0.91 0.00
C ILE A 146 -4.45 -0.96 -1.48
N MET A 147 -3.50 -1.17 -2.39
CA MET A 147 -3.79 -1.26 -3.82
C MET A 147 -4.75 -2.40 -4.17
N MET A 148 -4.71 -3.51 -3.44
CA MET A 148 -5.65 -4.62 -3.64
C MET A 148 -7.09 -4.22 -3.30
N PHE A 149 -7.29 -3.41 -2.27
CA PHE A 149 -8.61 -2.86 -1.91
C PHE A 149 -9.02 -1.76 -2.91
N MET A 150 -8.12 -0.83 -3.23
CA MET A 150 -8.39 0.23 -4.22
C MET A 150 -8.83 -0.34 -5.57
N ARG A 151 -8.14 -1.39 -6.05
CA ARG A 151 -8.56 -2.09 -7.28
C ARG A 151 -10.00 -2.55 -7.22
N LYS A 152 -10.42 -3.19 -6.10
CA LYS A 152 -11.80 -3.68 -5.95
C LYS A 152 -12.81 -2.53 -5.94
N GLU A 153 -12.48 -1.45 -5.26
CA GLU A 153 -13.36 -0.27 -5.18
C GLU A 153 -13.44 0.47 -6.54
N LEU A 154 -12.34 0.57 -7.29
CA LEU A 154 -12.36 1.12 -8.65
C LEU A 154 -13.26 0.31 -9.59
N ILE A 155 -13.18 -1.03 -9.53
CA ILE A 155 -14.05 -1.89 -10.35
C ILE A 155 -15.52 -1.69 -9.98
N LYS A 156 -15.87 -1.58 -8.70
CA LYS A 156 -17.24 -1.27 -8.25
C LYS A 156 -17.75 0.09 -8.76
N ARG A 157 -16.84 1.05 -8.94
CA ARG A 157 -17.13 2.39 -9.48
C ARG A 157 -17.15 2.45 -11.02
N GLY A 158 -17.10 1.29 -11.69
CA GLY A 158 -17.19 1.19 -13.15
C GLY A 158 -15.86 1.39 -13.89
N PHE A 159 -14.72 1.39 -13.20
CA PHE A 159 -13.43 1.39 -13.86
C PHE A 159 -13.07 -0.02 -14.36
N ALA A 160 -12.42 -0.08 -15.52
CA ALA A 160 -11.81 -1.28 -16.04
C ALA A 160 -10.28 -1.19 -15.94
N GLY A 161 -9.62 -2.26 -15.54
CA GLY A 161 -8.18 -2.29 -15.39
C GLY A 161 -7.63 -3.69 -15.13
N PRO A 162 -6.31 -3.82 -14.99
CA PRO A 162 -5.65 -5.10 -14.87
C PRO A 162 -6.01 -5.83 -13.56
N LYS A 163 -5.98 -7.15 -13.63
CA LYS A 163 -6.13 -8.02 -12.46
C LYS A 163 -4.74 -8.26 -11.85
N PHE A 164 -4.63 -8.10 -10.53
CA PHE A 164 -3.46 -8.52 -9.76
C PHE A 164 -3.88 -9.00 -8.36
N ASN A 165 -3.18 -9.98 -7.85
CA ASN A 165 -3.35 -10.47 -6.47
C ASN A 165 -2.22 -9.95 -5.55
N ARG A 166 -1.09 -9.62 -6.14
CA ARG A 166 0.06 -9.00 -5.48
C ARG A 166 0.71 -8.04 -6.46
N PRO A 167 0.49 -6.72 -6.33
CA PRO A 167 1.10 -5.77 -7.25
C PRO A 167 2.62 -5.80 -7.13
N ALA A 168 3.33 -5.73 -8.26
CA ALA A 168 4.79 -5.61 -8.28
C ALA A 168 5.22 -4.21 -7.83
N ASN A 169 6.41 -4.12 -7.24
CA ASN A 169 7.01 -2.84 -6.89
C ASN A 169 7.36 -2.05 -8.17
N ALA A 170 7.27 -0.73 -8.11
CA ALA A 170 7.57 0.19 -9.21
C ALA A 170 6.75 -0.03 -10.50
N GLN A 171 5.66 -0.77 -10.44
CA GLN A 171 4.78 -1.00 -11.59
C GLN A 171 3.50 -0.18 -11.48
N VAL A 172 3.15 0.52 -12.56
CA VAL A 172 1.90 1.26 -12.71
C VAL A 172 0.80 0.34 -13.24
N TYR A 173 -0.35 0.35 -12.59
CA TYR A 173 -1.56 -0.37 -12.99
C TYR A 173 -2.65 0.64 -13.32
N ILE A 174 -3.05 0.72 -14.59
CA ILE A 174 -3.93 1.78 -15.09
C ILE A 174 -5.38 1.30 -15.14
N PHE A 175 -6.27 2.08 -14.56
CA PHE A 175 -7.70 1.87 -14.53
C PHE A 175 -8.39 3.00 -15.31
N ASN A 176 -9.23 2.62 -16.28
CA ASN A 176 -9.95 3.56 -17.14
C ASN A 176 -11.42 3.56 -16.77
N LYS A 177 -12.02 4.73 -16.60
CA LYS A 177 -13.47 4.86 -16.48
C LYS A 177 -14.10 4.54 -17.83
N LYS A 178 -15.03 3.59 -17.83
CA LYS A 178 -15.83 3.28 -19.01
C LYS A 178 -16.79 4.39 -19.33
#